data_9bcf57d83b54c25554f0f126c1286657
#
_entry.id   9bcf57d83b54c25554f0f126c1286657
#
_cell.length_a   1.000
_cell.length_b   1.000
_cell.length_c   1.000
_cell.angle_alpha   90.00
_cell.angle_beta   90.00
_cell.angle_gamma   90.00
#
_symmetry.space_group_name_H-M   'P 1'
#
loop_
_entity.id
_entity.type
_entity.pdbx_description
1 polymer ?
#
loop_
_entity_poly.entity_id
_entity_poly.type
_entity_poly.pdbx_seq_one_letter_code
_entity_poly.pdbx_strand_id
1 'polypeptide(L)'
;MSSLSSKQGPRYRHIAGETEPYETIGVEKLTPIIGAEISGVDLAGTLSNRTMDEIHRALAENLVIFFRDQHITPAQHLAFGRQFGDLHIHPAAPHEGEDPALMKIYADKDSPRANGEGWHTDVSCDEEPPMGSILYIRQCPPRGGDTLFANMYAAYESLSDRMKAYLGGLTALHDGEQTYRGLYANYGVADRPQYPRAEHPVVRTHPVTGKKALYVNRGFTRFLIGVPRDESDAMLAYLYQHAENPLFQCRFRWTENAIAFWDNRCAQHRAMWDYWPHTRAGTRVTVKGERPV
;
A
#
# COMPACT_ATOMS: atom_id res chain seq x y z
N MET A 1 -14.99 22.09 41.61
CA MET A 1 -14.23 21.05 40.88
C MET A 1 -15.16 20.42 39.86
N SER A 2 -15.07 20.89 38.62
CA SER A 2 -15.91 20.43 37.50
C SER A 2 -15.34 19.11 36.98
N SER A 3 -16.12 18.02 37.02
CA SER A 3 -15.76 16.74 36.46
C SER A 3 -15.68 16.86 34.94
N LEU A 4 -14.49 16.86 34.41
CA LEU A 4 -14.22 16.65 32.98
C LEU A 4 -14.59 15.19 32.63
N SER A 5 -15.87 14.94 32.40
CA SER A 5 -16.34 13.70 31.80
C SER A 5 -15.91 13.70 30.34
N SER A 6 -14.73 13.19 30.06
CA SER A 6 -14.26 12.93 28.68
C SER A 6 -14.99 11.68 28.16
N LYS A 7 -16.20 11.82 27.67
CA LYS A 7 -16.79 10.84 26.73
C LYS A 7 -16.07 10.96 25.39
N GLN A 8 -14.78 10.63 25.34
CA GLN A 8 -14.05 10.47 24.11
C GLN A 8 -14.34 9.05 23.62
N GLY A 9 -15.30 8.92 22.71
CA GLY A 9 -15.38 7.75 21.83
C GLY A 9 -14.11 7.63 20.97
N PRO A 10 -13.95 6.55 20.19
CA PRO A 10 -12.78 6.39 19.34
C PRO A 10 -12.57 7.65 18.48
N ARG A 11 -11.33 8.14 18.40
CA ARG A 11 -10.98 9.37 17.66
C ARG A 11 -11.36 9.30 16.19
N TYR A 12 -11.41 8.09 15.64
CA TYR A 12 -11.88 7.83 14.31
C TYR A 12 -13.25 7.17 14.36
N ARG A 13 -14.24 7.80 13.75
CA ARG A 13 -15.58 7.24 13.54
C ARG A 13 -15.76 7.02 12.05
N HIS A 14 -15.87 5.77 11.64
CA HIS A 14 -16.33 5.47 10.30
C HIS A 14 -17.79 5.87 10.18
N ILE A 15 -18.09 6.90 9.39
CA ILE A 15 -19.44 7.23 8.97
C ILE A 15 -19.67 6.44 7.69
N ALA A 16 -20.30 5.28 7.80
CA ALA A 16 -20.80 4.57 6.64
C ALA A 16 -21.90 5.42 6.02
N GLY A 17 -21.61 6.07 4.90
CA GLY A 17 -22.66 6.50 3.99
C GLY A 17 -23.32 5.25 3.39
N GLU A 18 -24.62 5.31 3.11
CA GLU A 18 -25.26 4.29 2.28
C GLU A 18 -24.60 4.32 0.90
N THR A 19 -23.80 3.30 0.60
CA THR A 19 -23.22 3.10 -0.74
C THR A 19 -24.23 2.30 -1.57
N GLU A 20 -24.32 2.62 -2.86
CA GLU A 20 -25.13 1.82 -3.77
C GLU A 20 -24.72 0.34 -3.69
N PRO A 21 -25.68 -0.60 -3.76
CA PRO A 21 -25.36 -2.02 -3.77
C PRO A 21 -24.40 -2.39 -4.91
N TYR A 22 -23.56 -3.37 -4.71
CA TYR A 22 -22.81 -4.01 -5.78
C TYR A 22 -23.73 -5.02 -6.47
N GLU A 23 -23.72 -5.06 -7.82
CA GLU A 23 -24.61 -5.89 -8.60
C GLU A 23 -23.92 -7.12 -9.20
N THR A 24 -22.62 -6.96 -9.57
CA THR A 24 -21.86 -7.99 -10.29
C THR A 24 -20.81 -8.67 -9.43
N ILE A 25 -20.47 -8.07 -8.28
CA ILE A 25 -19.47 -8.60 -7.34
C ILE A 25 -20.03 -8.68 -5.92
N GLY A 26 -19.56 -9.65 -5.14
CA GLY A 26 -19.75 -9.65 -3.68
C GLY A 26 -18.60 -8.90 -3.00
N VAL A 27 -18.91 -8.06 -2.01
CA VAL A 27 -17.92 -7.31 -1.24
C VAL A 27 -18.11 -7.57 0.24
N GLU A 28 -17.17 -8.28 0.87
CA GLU A 28 -17.18 -8.58 2.30
C GLU A 28 -16.03 -7.84 2.99
N LYS A 29 -16.36 -6.90 3.89
CA LYS A 29 -15.37 -6.08 4.61
C LYS A 29 -14.62 -6.89 5.65
N LEU A 30 -13.28 -6.79 5.68
CA LEU A 30 -12.44 -7.38 6.73
C LEU A 30 -12.52 -6.58 8.03
N THR A 31 -12.58 -5.25 7.90
CA THR A 31 -12.70 -4.32 9.02
C THR A 31 -13.66 -3.18 8.63
N PRO A 32 -14.16 -2.41 9.58
CA PRO A 32 -15.05 -1.27 9.24
C PRO A 32 -14.43 -0.21 8.33
N ILE A 33 -13.09 -0.11 8.27
CA ILE A 33 -12.41 1.04 7.68
C ILE A 33 -11.39 0.71 6.58
N ILE A 34 -10.98 -0.54 6.46
CA ILE A 34 -9.98 -0.97 5.47
C ILE A 34 -10.09 -2.46 5.19
N GLY A 35 -9.95 -2.79 3.92
CA GLY A 35 -9.88 -4.17 3.43
C GLY A 35 -11.24 -4.79 3.16
N ALA A 36 -11.40 -5.36 1.97
CA ALA A 36 -12.56 -6.17 1.60
C ALA A 36 -12.17 -7.36 0.73
N GLU A 37 -12.78 -8.52 0.94
CA GLU A 37 -12.71 -9.66 0.03
C GLU A 37 -13.78 -9.51 -1.06
N ILE A 38 -13.36 -9.73 -2.30
CA ILE A 38 -14.20 -9.64 -3.48
C ILE A 38 -14.50 -11.07 -3.97
N SER A 39 -15.77 -11.36 -4.17
CA SER A 39 -16.25 -12.63 -4.70
C SER A 39 -17.09 -12.44 -5.97
N GLY A 40 -17.37 -13.54 -6.68
CA GLY A 40 -18.15 -13.50 -7.93
C GLY A 40 -17.34 -13.06 -9.15
N VAL A 41 -16.01 -13.01 -9.06
CA VAL A 41 -15.10 -12.56 -10.13
C VAL A 41 -14.05 -13.63 -10.43
N ASP A 42 -13.84 -13.90 -11.72
CA ASP A 42 -12.72 -14.67 -12.23
C ASP A 42 -11.83 -13.74 -13.07
N LEU A 43 -10.64 -13.43 -12.53
CA LEU A 43 -9.69 -12.53 -13.19
C LEU A 43 -8.96 -13.19 -14.38
N ALA A 44 -9.15 -14.48 -14.61
CA ALA A 44 -8.69 -15.16 -15.83
C ALA A 44 -9.59 -14.86 -17.04
N GLY A 45 -10.84 -14.46 -16.78
CA GLY A 45 -11.83 -14.17 -17.82
C GLY A 45 -11.85 -12.71 -18.27
N THR A 46 -12.74 -12.42 -19.21
CA THR A 46 -13.05 -11.04 -19.62
C THR A 46 -14.11 -10.47 -18.68
N LEU A 47 -13.78 -9.39 -17.99
CA LEU A 47 -14.69 -8.70 -17.09
C LEU A 47 -15.56 -7.70 -17.88
N SER A 48 -16.84 -7.58 -17.51
CA SER A 48 -17.69 -6.52 -18.06
C SER A 48 -17.27 -5.14 -17.57
N ASN A 49 -17.61 -4.09 -18.32
CA ASN A 49 -17.35 -2.72 -17.87
C ASN A 49 -18.00 -2.45 -16.50
N ARG A 50 -19.22 -2.94 -16.26
CA ARG A 50 -19.90 -2.80 -14.97
C ARG A 50 -19.09 -3.46 -13.83
N THR A 51 -18.58 -4.67 -14.05
CA THR A 51 -17.73 -5.37 -13.06
C THR A 51 -16.45 -4.59 -12.79
N MET A 52 -15.81 -4.05 -13.82
CA MET A 52 -14.62 -3.21 -13.65
C MET A 52 -14.93 -1.93 -12.89
N ASP A 53 -16.02 -1.23 -13.18
CA ASP A 53 -16.45 -0.03 -12.45
C ASP A 53 -16.68 -0.35 -10.96
N GLU A 54 -17.29 -1.50 -10.68
CA GLU A 54 -17.51 -1.95 -9.30
C GLU A 54 -16.20 -2.32 -8.59
N ILE A 55 -15.23 -2.91 -9.27
CA ILE A 55 -13.90 -3.18 -8.71
C ILE A 55 -13.17 -1.85 -8.41
N HIS A 56 -13.22 -0.86 -9.32
CA HIS A 56 -12.67 0.47 -9.07
C HIS A 56 -13.31 1.12 -7.84
N ARG A 57 -14.63 1.04 -7.73
CA ARG A 57 -15.36 1.56 -6.58
C ARG A 57 -14.98 0.84 -5.29
N ALA A 58 -14.91 -0.50 -5.33
CA ALA A 58 -14.53 -1.31 -4.17
C ALA A 58 -13.11 -0.96 -3.66
N LEU A 59 -12.16 -0.72 -4.58
CA LEU A 59 -10.81 -0.27 -4.21
C LEU A 59 -10.83 1.11 -3.56
N ALA A 60 -11.56 2.07 -4.13
CA ALA A 60 -11.66 3.44 -3.61
C ALA A 60 -12.35 3.49 -2.22
N GLU A 61 -13.33 2.62 -1.98
CA GLU A 61 -14.08 2.55 -0.71
C GLU A 61 -13.32 1.80 0.38
N ASN A 62 -12.52 0.77 0.01
CA ASN A 62 -11.89 -0.14 0.97
C ASN A 62 -10.35 -0.07 1.02
N LEU A 63 -9.70 0.74 0.17
CA LEU A 63 -8.25 1.00 0.09
C LEU A 63 -7.40 -0.22 -0.29
N VAL A 64 -7.83 -1.40 0.06
CA VAL A 64 -7.26 -2.69 -0.38
C VAL A 64 -8.38 -3.70 -0.56
N ILE A 65 -8.34 -4.42 -1.66
CA ILE A 65 -9.27 -5.48 -2.00
C ILE A 65 -8.54 -6.78 -2.27
N PHE A 66 -9.19 -7.91 -1.95
CA PHE A 66 -8.61 -9.22 -2.02
C PHE A 66 -9.49 -10.15 -2.86
N PHE A 67 -8.85 -11.01 -3.63
CA PHE A 67 -9.52 -12.04 -4.43
C PHE A 67 -8.93 -13.38 -4.05
N ARG A 68 -9.77 -14.37 -3.75
CA ARG A 68 -9.35 -15.74 -3.47
C ARG A 68 -9.43 -16.60 -4.73
N ASP A 69 -8.67 -17.68 -4.72
CA ASP A 69 -8.77 -18.78 -5.72
C ASP A 69 -8.68 -18.32 -7.19
N GLN A 70 -7.78 -17.36 -7.47
CA GLN A 70 -7.57 -16.80 -8.80
C GLN A 70 -6.47 -17.57 -9.54
N HIS A 71 -6.84 -18.38 -10.54
CA HIS A 71 -5.89 -19.17 -11.34
C HIS A 71 -5.50 -18.41 -12.61
N ILE A 72 -4.69 -17.36 -12.47
CA ILE A 72 -4.29 -16.49 -13.58
C ILE A 72 -2.87 -16.80 -14.07
N THR A 73 -2.66 -16.63 -15.37
CA THR A 73 -1.35 -16.62 -15.99
C THR A 73 -0.64 -15.28 -15.80
N PRO A 74 0.70 -15.21 -16.01
CA PRO A 74 1.43 -13.94 -16.03
C PRO A 74 0.83 -12.90 -16.98
N ALA A 75 0.40 -13.30 -18.17
CA ALA A 75 -0.23 -12.41 -19.15
C ALA A 75 -1.58 -11.85 -18.64
N GLN A 76 -2.39 -12.67 -17.98
CA GLN A 76 -3.66 -12.24 -17.38
C GLN A 76 -3.43 -11.30 -16.20
N HIS A 77 -2.40 -11.54 -15.37
CA HIS A 77 -2.02 -10.63 -14.29
C HIS A 77 -1.65 -9.24 -14.82
N LEU A 78 -0.81 -9.18 -15.87
CA LEU A 78 -0.47 -7.93 -16.55
C LEU A 78 -1.69 -7.26 -17.19
N ALA A 79 -2.55 -8.05 -17.85
CA ALA A 79 -3.77 -7.55 -18.49
C ALA A 79 -4.74 -6.94 -17.47
N PHE A 80 -4.90 -7.57 -16.30
CA PHE A 80 -5.71 -7.03 -15.22
C PHE A 80 -5.14 -5.68 -14.72
N GLY A 81 -3.83 -5.61 -14.48
CA GLY A 81 -3.18 -4.34 -14.09
C GLY A 81 -3.40 -3.21 -15.10
N ARG A 82 -3.35 -3.52 -16.41
CA ARG A 82 -3.56 -2.54 -17.49
C ARG A 82 -4.98 -1.98 -17.56
N GLN A 83 -5.98 -2.61 -16.90
CA GLN A 83 -7.32 -2.04 -16.77
C GLN A 83 -7.35 -0.79 -15.89
N PHE A 84 -6.32 -0.58 -15.06
CA PHE A 84 -6.22 0.56 -14.12
C PHE A 84 -5.26 1.65 -14.62
N GLY A 85 -4.52 1.41 -15.70
CA GLY A 85 -3.57 2.35 -16.30
C GLY A 85 -2.30 1.69 -16.82
N ASP A 86 -1.35 2.51 -17.21
CA ASP A 86 -0.01 2.06 -17.60
C ASP A 86 0.69 1.36 -16.44
N LEU A 87 1.51 0.36 -16.77
CA LEU A 87 2.27 -0.37 -15.77
C LEU A 87 3.59 0.34 -15.42
N HIS A 88 3.92 0.32 -14.14
CA HIS A 88 5.17 0.82 -13.60
C HIS A 88 6.21 -0.30 -13.61
N ILE A 89 7.42 0.00 -14.07
CA ILE A 89 8.58 -0.92 -14.02
C ILE A 89 9.40 -0.56 -12.80
N HIS A 90 9.48 -1.46 -11.84
CA HIS A 90 10.24 -1.21 -10.61
C HIS A 90 11.75 -1.12 -10.91
N PRO A 91 12.44 -0.02 -10.54
CA PRO A 91 13.82 0.22 -10.96
C PRO A 91 14.86 -0.74 -10.37
N ALA A 92 14.51 -1.43 -9.28
CA ALA A 92 15.46 -2.20 -8.47
C ALA A 92 15.01 -3.63 -8.18
N ALA A 93 14.02 -4.15 -8.87
CA ALA A 93 13.51 -5.50 -8.58
C ALA A 93 13.64 -6.42 -9.79
N PRO A 94 13.90 -7.73 -9.57
CA PRO A 94 13.90 -8.70 -10.65
C PRO A 94 12.48 -8.86 -11.17
N HIS A 95 12.36 -9.08 -12.47
CA HIS A 95 11.10 -9.42 -13.13
C HIS A 95 11.00 -10.93 -13.36
N GLU A 96 9.81 -11.42 -13.63
CA GLU A 96 9.53 -12.80 -13.98
C GLU A 96 9.06 -12.85 -15.45
N GLY A 97 9.69 -13.71 -16.24
CA GLY A 97 9.40 -13.83 -17.67
C GLY A 97 9.97 -12.67 -18.51
N GLU A 98 9.32 -12.39 -19.64
CA GLU A 98 9.80 -11.41 -20.63
C GLU A 98 9.35 -9.97 -20.33
N ASP A 99 8.23 -9.77 -19.59
CA ASP A 99 7.69 -8.45 -19.32
C ASP A 99 8.29 -7.88 -18.02
N PRO A 100 9.05 -6.78 -18.07
CA PRO A 100 9.71 -6.20 -16.90
C PRO A 100 8.72 -5.57 -15.89
N ALA A 101 7.45 -5.38 -16.25
CA ALA A 101 6.42 -4.91 -15.35
C ALA A 101 5.90 -6.02 -14.41
N LEU A 102 6.24 -7.30 -14.68
CA LEU A 102 5.89 -8.43 -13.82
C LEU A 102 7.03 -8.69 -12.81
N MET A 103 6.98 -8.02 -11.68
CA MET A 103 7.99 -8.13 -10.64
C MET A 103 7.90 -9.48 -9.92
N LYS A 104 9.05 -10.16 -9.76
CA LYS A 104 9.15 -11.39 -8.96
C LYS A 104 9.16 -11.08 -7.47
N ILE A 105 8.30 -11.75 -6.72
CA ILE A 105 8.28 -11.74 -5.25
C ILE A 105 8.67 -13.13 -4.77
N TYR A 106 9.79 -13.21 -4.04
CA TYR A 106 10.32 -14.49 -3.59
C TYR A 106 11.09 -14.35 -2.28
N ALA A 107 10.84 -15.25 -1.35
CA ALA A 107 11.66 -15.45 -0.16
C ALA A 107 11.60 -16.91 0.27
N ASP A 108 12.73 -17.45 0.74
CA ASP A 108 12.90 -18.82 1.21
C ASP A 108 13.91 -18.91 2.39
N LYS A 109 14.35 -20.12 2.70
CA LYS A 109 15.32 -20.38 3.79
C LYS A 109 16.68 -19.70 3.61
N ASP A 110 17.07 -19.38 2.38
CA ASP A 110 18.36 -18.78 2.03
C ASP A 110 18.25 -17.25 1.85
N SER A 111 17.03 -16.72 1.90
CA SER A 111 16.78 -15.28 1.81
C SER A 111 17.15 -14.57 3.12
N PRO A 112 17.94 -13.48 3.09
CA PRO A 112 18.33 -12.75 4.29
C PRO A 112 17.19 -11.96 4.93
N ARG A 113 16.15 -11.63 4.15
CA ARG A 113 14.94 -10.91 4.56
C ARG A 113 13.82 -11.08 3.54
N ALA A 114 12.58 -10.81 3.92
CA ALA A 114 11.49 -10.63 2.98
C ALA A 114 11.44 -9.18 2.48
N ASN A 115 11.12 -9.00 1.19
CA ASN A 115 10.89 -7.66 0.66
C ASN A 115 9.63 -7.06 1.30
N GLY A 116 9.72 -5.79 1.74
CA GLY A 116 8.58 -5.07 2.30
C GLY A 116 8.28 -5.35 3.77
N GLU A 117 9.23 -5.85 4.56
CA GLU A 117 9.03 -6.10 6.00
C GLU A 117 8.89 -4.84 6.87
N GLY A 118 9.22 -3.66 6.34
CA GLY A 118 8.97 -2.36 6.98
C GLY A 118 7.66 -1.72 6.50
N TRP A 119 7.04 -0.86 7.30
CA TRP A 119 5.90 -0.06 6.87
C TRP A 119 6.28 0.92 5.76
N HIS A 120 5.59 0.87 4.63
CA HIS A 120 5.86 1.71 3.48
C HIS A 120 4.64 1.85 2.56
N THR A 121 4.72 2.84 1.71
CA THR A 121 3.97 2.97 0.46
C THR A 121 4.95 2.69 -0.68
N ASP A 122 4.55 1.90 -1.66
CA ASP A 122 5.44 1.51 -2.76
C ASP A 122 6.01 2.73 -3.49
N VAL A 123 7.33 2.71 -3.65
CA VAL A 123 8.12 3.62 -4.50
C VAL A 123 7.77 5.11 -4.30
N SER A 124 7.43 5.52 -3.08
CA SER A 124 7.10 6.92 -2.81
C SER A 124 8.30 7.89 -2.96
N CYS A 125 9.46 7.38 -3.31
CA CYS A 125 10.62 8.17 -3.70
C CYS A 125 10.62 8.63 -5.16
N ASP A 126 9.69 8.16 -6.00
CA ASP A 126 9.51 8.65 -7.37
C ASP A 126 8.68 9.95 -7.38
N GLU A 127 8.89 10.80 -8.40
CA GLU A 127 8.09 12.02 -8.58
C GLU A 127 6.61 11.73 -8.82
N GLU A 128 6.33 10.63 -9.54
CA GLU A 128 5.00 10.08 -9.81
C GLU A 128 4.89 8.67 -9.21
N PRO A 129 4.67 8.55 -7.89
CA PRO A 129 4.58 7.25 -7.25
C PRO A 129 3.43 6.41 -7.78
N PRO A 130 3.57 5.07 -7.80
CA PRO A 130 2.52 4.19 -8.27
C PRO A 130 1.17 4.42 -7.58
N MET A 131 0.07 4.41 -8.36
CA MET A 131 -1.29 4.52 -7.80
C MET A 131 -1.65 3.29 -6.99
N GLY A 132 -1.25 2.10 -7.43
CA GLY A 132 -1.61 0.86 -6.76
C GLY A 132 -0.74 -0.31 -7.17
N SER A 133 -0.79 -1.37 -6.37
CA SER A 133 -0.01 -2.59 -6.59
C SER A 133 -0.90 -3.81 -6.45
N ILE A 134 -0.73 -4.77 -7.36
CA ILE A 134 -1.49 -6.01 -7.46
C ILE A 134 -0.51 -7.16 -7.22
N LEU A 135 -0.61 -7.79 -6.06
CA LEU A 135 0.24 -8.90 -5.65
C LEU A 135 -0.52 -10.21 -5.75
N TYR A 136 -0.01 -11.13 -6.52
CA TYR A 136 -0.51 -12.49 -6.68
C TYR A 136 0.45 -13.47 -6.00
N ILE A 137 -0.02 -14.23 -5.01
CA ILE A 137 0.79 -15.25 -4.31
C ILE A 137 0.41 -16.64 -4.81
N ARG A 138 1.39 -17.34 -5.39
CA ARG A 138 1.24 -18.69 -5.94
C ARG A 138 1.66 -19.78 -4.95
N GLN A 139 2.58 -19.46 -4.04
CA GLN A 139 3.05 -20.37 -3.01
C GLN A 139 3.05 -19.65 -1.66
N CYS A 140 2.33 -20.22 -0.71
CA CYS A 140 2.24 -19.72 0.65
C CYS A 140 2.99 -20.62 1.63
N PRO A 141 3.59 -20.08 2.69
CA PRO A 141 4.01 -20.86 3.83
C PRO A 141 2.78 -21.46 4.54
N PRO A 142 2.92 -22.58 5.26
CA PRO A 142 1.79 -23.19 5.98
C PRO A 142 1.25 -22.31 7.12
N ARG A 143 2.06 -21.36 7.61
CA ARG A 143 1.73 -20.36 8.65
C ARG A 143 2.57 -19.12 8.44
N GLY A 144 2.07 -17.97 8.84
CA GLY A 144 2.75 -16.68 8.69
C GLY A 144 2.73 -16.15 7.27
N GLY A 145 3.59 -15.17 6.98
CA GLY A 145 3.69 -14.53 5.67
C GLY A 145 2.54 -13.60 5.35
N ASP A 146 1.73 -13.23 6.34
CA ASP A 146 0.62 -12.30 6.18
C ASP A 146 1.09 -10.92 5.74
N THR A 147 0.17 -10.11 5.25
CA THR A 147 0.43 -8.69 4.97
C THR A 147 -0.51 -7.82 5.79
N LEU A 148 0.06 -6.82 6.44
CA LEU A 148 -0.67 -5.76 7.14
C LEU A 148 -0.87 -4.59 6.20
N PHE A 149 -2.07 -3.98 6.24
CA PHE A 149 -2.40 -2.74 5.52
C PHE A 149 -2.94 -1.72 6.49
N ALA A 150 -2.58 -0.45 6.32
CA ALA A 150 -2.99 0.65 7.20
C ALA A 150 -3.65 1.78 6.41
N ASN A 151 -4.77 2.28 6.94
CA ASN A 151 -5.59 3.33 6.35
C ASN A 151 -5.03 4.72 6.68
N MET A 152 -4.47 5.39 5.69
CA MET A 152 -3.87 6.71 5.86
C MET A 152 -4.89 7.85 5.90
N TYR A 153 -6.13 7.63 5.45
CA TYR A 153 -7.24 8.55 5.72
C TYR A 153 -7.56 8.56 7.20
N ALA A 154 -7.72 7.37 7.82
CA ALA A 154 -7.99 7.24 9.24
C ALA A 154 -6.84 7.82 10.09
N ALA A 155 -5.59 7.59 9.67
CA ALA A 155 -4.43 8.18 10.30
C ALA A 155 -4.49 9.71 10.28
N TYR A 156 -4.83 10.33 9.14
CA TYR A 156 -4.98 11.76 9.03
C TYR A 156 -6.20 12.28 9.85
N GLU A 157 -7.37 11.66 9.67
CA GLU A 157 -8.61 12.13 10.29
C GLU A 157 -8.58 12.09 11.82
N SER A 158 -7.85 11.15 12.41
CA SER A 158 -7.71 11.02 13.87
C SER A 158 -6.71 11.99 14.50
N LEU A 159 -5.94 12.74 13.72
CA LEU A 159 -5.10 13.83 14.22
C LEU A 159 -5.96 14.97 14.80
N SER A 160 -5.43 15.68 15.77
CA SER A 160 -6.08 16.90 16.28
C SER A 160 -6.09 18.00 15.19
N ASP A 161 -7.05 18.92 15.26
CA ASP A 161 -7.13 20.04 14.31
C ASP A 161 -5.86 20.89 14.30
N ARG A 162 -5.20 21.04 15.46
CA ARG A 162 -3.90 21.73 15.55
C ARG A 162 -2.80 20.99 14.79
N MET A 163 -2.76 19.65 14.88
CA MET A 163 -1.79 18.85 14.14
C MET A 163 -2.10 18.90 12.64
N LYS A 164 -3.36 18.77 12.23
CA LYS A 164 -3.78 18.92 10.83
C LYS A 164 -3.39 20.29 10.27
N ALA A 165 -3.57 21.35 11.05
CA ALA A 165 -3.18 22.70 10.66
C ALA A 165 -1.65 22.84 10.54
N TYR A 166 -0.89 22.25 11.47
CA TYR A 166 0.58 22.27 11.43
C TYR A 166 1.13 21.52 10.21
N LEU A 167 0.58 20.35 9.90
CA LEU A 167 1.02 19.52 8.76
C LEU A 167 0.56 20.09 7.41
N GLY A 168 -0.44 20.96 7.40
CA GLY A 168 -0.98 21.58 6.19
C GLY A 168 0.09 22.45 5.51
N GLY A 169 0.42 22.10 4.25
CA GLY A 169 1.43 22.80 3.46
C GLY A 169 2.88 22.38 3.71
N LEU A 170 3.13 21.47 4.67
CA LEU A 170 4.46 20.88 4.84
C LEU A 170 4.73 19.85 3.75
N THR A 171 5.98 19.80 3.30
CA THR A 171 6.50 18.77 2.40
C THR A 171 7.59 17.96 3.08
N ALA A 172 7.84 16.76 2.56
CA ALA A 172 8.88 15.88 3.05
C ALA A 172 9.72 15.33 1.89
N LEU A 173 11.01 15.13 2.13
CA LEU A 173 11.87 14.40 1.19
C LEU A 173 11.61 12.89 1.34
N HIS A 174 11.29 12.25 0.23
CA HIS A 174 11.27 10.81 0.07
C HIS A 174 12.49 10.37 -0.74
N ASP A 175 13.25 9.38 -0.22
CA ASP A 175 14.52 8.95 -0.76
C ASP A 175 14.61 7.43 -0.79
N GLY A 176 14.90 6.87 -1.96
CA GLY A 176 15.04 5.43 -2.19
C GLY A 176 16.34 4.83 -1.65
N GLU A 177 17.36 5.64 -1.33
CA GLU A 177 18.69 5.15 -0.99
C GLU A 177 18.68 4.13 0.15
N GLN A 178 18.01 4.41 1.27
CA GLN A 178 17.99 3.51 2.43
C GLN A 178 17.33 2.17 2.11
N THR A 179 16.31 2.18 1.27
CA THR A 179 15.56 0.98 0.91
C THR A 179 16.26 0.18 -0.17
N TYR A 180 16.90 0.83 -1.13
CA TYR A 180 17.47 0.19 -2.32
C TYR A 180 18.98 -0.05 -2.25
N ARG A 181 19.71 0.61 -1.34
CA ARG A 181 21.15 0.38 -1.17
C ARG A 181 21.42 -1.11 -0.85
N GLY A 182 22.26 -1.74 -1.69
CA GLY A 182 22.57 -3.16 -1.62
C GLY A 182 21.48 -4.11 -2.15
N LEU A 183 20.26 -3.64 -2.43
CA LEU A 183 19.24 -4.45 -3.10
C LEU A 183 19.59 -4.68 -4.57
N TYR A 184 20.13 -3.68 -5.24
CA TYR A 184 20.56 -3.77 -6.64
C TYR A 184 21.58 -4.89 -6.84
N ALA A 185 22.57 -5.00 -5.96
CA ALA A 185 23.60 -6.05 -6.04
C ALA A 185 22.99 -7.46 -5.85
N ASN A 186 22.02 -7.62 -4.96
CA ASN A 186 21.34 -8.91 -4.72
C ASN A 186 20.53 -9.40 -5.93
N TYR A 187 20.18 -8.49 -6.83
CA TYR A 187 19.42 -8.81 -8.05
C TYR A 187 20.26 -8.73 -9.34
N GLY A 188 21.59 -8.63 -9.21
CA GLY A 188 22.50 -8.53 -10.36
C GLY A 188 22.40 -7.21 -11.12
N VAL A 189 21.75 -6.21 -10.56
CA VAL A 189 21.69 -4.85 -11.10
C VAL A 189 22.84 -4.04 -10.53
N ALA A 190 23.61 -3.36 -11.38
CA ALA A 190 24.69 -2.48 -10.92
C ALA A 190 24.14 -1.40 -9.97
N ASP A 191 24.85 -1.17 -8.87
CA ASP A 191 24.48 -0.12 -7.92
C ASP A 191 24.41 1.23 -8.64
N ARG A 192 23.32 1.96 -8.48
CA ARG A 192 23.13 3.23 -9.18
C ARG A 192 23.86 4.33 -8.43
N PRO A 193 24.54 5.24 -9.14
CA PRO A 193 25.19 6.38 -8.50
C PRO A 193 24.22 7.36 -7.86
N GLN A 194 22.94 7.33 -8.27
CA GLN A 194 21.86 8.16 -7.71
C GLN A 194 20.59 7.31 -7.54
N TYR A 195 20.03 7.35 -6.33
CA TYR A 195 18.72 6.74 -6.02
C TYR A 195 17.60 7.75 -6.31
N PRO A 196 16.39 7.29 -6.67
CA PRO A 196 15.27 8.18 -6.87
C PRO A 196 14.95 8.96 -5.59
N ARG A 197 14.66 10.25 -5.76
CA ARG A 197 14.28 11.18 -4.68
C ARG A 197 13.19 12.09 -5.16
N ALA A 198 12.20 12.33 -4.32
CA ALA A 198 11.13 13.27 -4.62
C ALA A 198 10.67 14.00 -3.36
N GLU A 199 10.21 15.23 -3.56
CA GLU A 199 9.52 16.01 -2.54
C GLU A 199 8.01 15.83 -2.69
N HIS A 200 7.34 15.44 -1.60
CA HIS A 200 5.89 15.22 -1.57
C HIS A 200 5.24 15.94 -0.38
N PRO A 201 3.95 16.30 -0.49
CA PRO A 201 3.20 16.82 0.64
C PRO A 201 3.13 15.78 1.76
N VAL A 202 3.25 16.22 3.02
CA VAL A 202 3.04 15.37 4.21
C VAL A 202 1.61 14.86 4.28
N VAL A 203 0.67 15.66 3.76
CA VAL A 203 -0.76 15.34 3.64
C VAL A 203 -1.15 15.52 2.19
N ARG A 204 -1.38 14.41 1.47
CA ARG A 204 -1.85 14.45 0.08
C ARG A 204 -3.36 14.41 0.00
N THR A 205 -3.89 14.96 -1.09
CA THR A 205 -5.31 14.79 -1.48
C THR A 205 -5.42 13.63 -2.46
N HIS A 206 -6.32 12.69 -2.21
CA HIS A 206 -6.54 11.58 -3.12
C HIS A 206 -7.33 12.03 -4.35
N PRO A 207 -6.85 11.77 -5.59
CA PRO A 207 -7.42 12.38 -6.81
C PRO A 207 -8.84 11.91 -7.13
N VAL A 208 -9.21 10.70 -6.71
CA VAL A 208 -10.55 10.14 -7.00
C VAL A 208 -11.54 10.45 -5.89
N THR A 209 -11.13 10.31 -4.61
CA THR A 209 -12.06 10.46 -3.48
C THR A 209 -12.10 11.87 -2.89
N GLY A 210 -11.11 12.72 -3.21
CA GLY A 210 -10.92 14.03 -2.59
C GLY A 210 -10.53 14.00 -1.10
N LYS A 211 -10.40 12.82 -0.50
CA LYS A 211 -10.03 12.66 0.92
C LYS A 211 -8.55 12.96 1.14
N LYS A 212 -8.23 13.48 2.32
CA LYS A 212 -6.85 13.72 2.72
C LYS A 212 -6.26 12.48 3.41
N ALA A 213 -5.03 12.13 3.03
CA ALA A 213 -4.28 11.01 3.56
C ALA A 213 -2.94 11.48 4.13
N LEU A 214 -2.51 10.92 5.25
CA LEU A 214 -1.15 11.11 5.75
C LEU A 214 -0.18 10.39 4.81
N TYR A 215 0.80 11.14 4.25
CA TYR A 215 1.68 10.61 3.20
C TYR A 215 3.16 10.65 3.60
N VAL A 216 3.47 10.11 4.77
CA VAL A 216 4.83 9.86 5.25
C VAL A 216 4.98 8.41 5.67
N ASN A 217 6.12 7.78 5.41
CA ASN A 217 6.38 6.38 5.73
C ASN A 217 7.84 6.13 6.10
N ARG A 218 8.10 5.07 6.89
CA ARG A 218 9.46 4.72 7.34
C ARG A 218 10.38 4.29 6.21
N GLY A 219 9.83 3.70 5.16
CA GLY A 219 10.61 3.17 4.05
C GLY A 219 11.37 4.25 3.29
N PHE A 220 10.72 5.38 3.04
CA PHE A 220 11.24 6.39 2.12
C PHE A 220 11.35 7.80 2.68
N THR A 221 10.50 8.22 3.64
CA THR A 221 10.53 9.59 4.15
C THR A 221 11.75 9.83 5.04
N ARG A 222 12.50 10.90 4.78
CA ARG A 222 13.77 11.23 5.46
C ARG A 222 13.66 12.38 6.42
N PHE A 223 13.08 13.48 5.98
CA PHE A 223 12.88 14.67 6.82
C PHE A 223 11.81 15.57 6.21
N LEU A 224 11.27 16.45 7.06
CA LEU A 224 10.35 17.51 6.68
C LEU A 224 11.17 18.69 6.14
N ILE A 225 10.78 19.21 4.97
CA ILE A 225 11.51 20.30 4.31
C ILE A 225 11.19 21.63 5.05
N GLY A 226 12.24 22.42 5.28
CA GLY A 226 12.11 23.70 5.99
C GLY A 226 11.93 23.59 7.51
N VAL A 227 12.04 22.38 8.07
CA VAL A 227 11.96 22.13 9.52
C VAL A 227 13.35 21.72 10.04
N PRO A 228 13.85 22.24 11.19
CA PRO A 228 15.09 21.78 11.81
C PRO A 228 15.10 20.27 11.99
N ARG A 229 16.28 19.66 11.86
CA ARG A 229 16.40 18.20 11.79
C ARG A 229 15.88 17.48 13.02
N ASP A 230 16.14 17.97 14.20
CA ASP A 230 15.68 17.41 15.47
C ASP A 230 14.16 17.50 15.63
N GLU A 231 13.55 18.61 15.22
CA GLU A 231 12.09 18.77 15.19
C GLU A 231 11.46 17.83 14.17
N SER A 232 12.04 17.75 12.96
CA SER A 232 11.59 16.86 11.90
C SER A 232 11.63 15.40 12.34
N ASP A 233 12.73 14.95 12.94
CA ASP A 233 12.89 13.57 13.42
C ASP A 233 11.87 13.23 14.51
N ALA A 234 11.64 14.14 15.46
CA ALA A 234 10.63 13.96 16.51
C ALA A 234 9.19 13.89 15.93
N MET A 235 8.87 14.76 14.96
CA MET A 235 7.56 14.79 14.32
C MET A 235 7.35 13.53 13.48
N LEU A 236 8.32 13.12 12.68
CA LEU A 236 8.21 11.91 11.86
C LEU A 236 8.10 10.65 12.73
N ALA A 237 8.83 10.56 13.84
CA ALA A 237 8.70 9.45 14.77
C ALA A 237 7.28 9.35 15.34
N TYR A 238 6.66 10.47 15.71
CA TYR A 238 5.27 10.52 16.15
C TYR A 238 4.31 10.09 15.03
N LEU A 239 4.46 10.64 13.81
CA LEU A 239 3.57 10.33 12.68
C LEU A 239 3.65 8.87 12.25
N TYR A 240 4.85 8.27 12.26
CA TYR A 240 5.02 6.85 11.98
C TYR A 240 4.30 5.98 13.01
N GLN A 241 4.54 6.23 14.30
CA GLN A 241 3.86 5.49 15.37
C GLN A 241 2.34 5.65 15.29
N HIS A 242 1.87 6.84 14.94
CA HIS A 242 0.46 7.14 14.79
C HIS A 242 -0.16 6.39 13.59
N ALA A 243 0.49 6.40 12.42
CA ALA A 243 0.06 5.69 11.22
C ALA A 243 0.02 4.15 11.42
N GLU A 244 0.93 3.63 12.25
CA GLU A 244 1.06 2.21 12.59
C GLU A 244 0.09 1.77 13.71
N ASN A 245 -0.91 2.59 14.08
CA ASN A 245 -1.89 2.23 15.09
C ASN A 245 -2.73 1.02 14.61
N PRO A 246 -2.82 -0.06 15.41
CA PRO A 246 -3.61 -1.25 15.05
C PRO A 246 -5.09 -0.96 14.71
N LEU A 247 -5.67 0.13 15.25
CA LEU A 247 -7.04 0.54 14.92
C LEU A 247 -7.24 0.98 13.46
N PHE A 248 -6.15 1.28 12.75
CA PHE A 248 -6.19 1.68 11.34
C PHE A 248 -5.86 0.54 10.38
N GLN A 249 -5.63 -0.67 10.90
CA GLN A 249 -5.07 -1.77 10.14
C GLN A 249 -6.08 -2.87 9.86
N CYS A 250 -5.86 -3.56 8.74
CA CYS A 250 -6.31 -4.93 8.55
C CYS A 250 -5.10 -5.85 8.33
N ARG A 251 -5.27 -7.13 8.66
CA ARG A 251 -4.28 -8.18 8.43
C ARG A 251 -4.86 -9.21 7.49
N PHE A 252 -4.21 -9.41 6.35
CA PHE A 252 -4.61 -10.39 5.36
C PHE A 252 -3.77 -11.65 5.46
N ARG A 253 -4.44 -12.77 5.75
CA ARG A 253 -3.86 -14.08 5.70
C ARG A 253 -3.95 -14.62 4.28
N TRP A 254 -2.81 -14.87 3.66
CA TRP A 254 -2.72 -15.38 2.31
C TRP A 254 -3.17 -16.85 2.20
N THR A 255 -3.77 -17.17 1.08
CA THR A 255 -3.92 -18.53 0.54
C THR A 255 -3.22 -18.59 -0.81
N GLU A 256 -2.89 -19.79 -1.27
CA GLU A 256 -2.39 -19.95 -2.65
C GLU A 256 -3.43 -19.44 -3.64
N ASN A 257 -2.96 -18.81 -4.70
CA ASN A 257 -3.77 -18.17 -5.72
C ASN A 257 -4.65 -17.01 -5.23
N ALA A 258 -4.28 -16.39 -4.09
CA ALA A 258 -4.90 -15.15 -3.66
C ALA A 258 -4.20 -13.94 -4.30
N ILE A 259 -4.99 -12.90 -4.56
CA ILE A 259 -4.53 -11.59 -5.05
C ILE A 259 -4.94 -10.54 -4.03
N ALA A 260 -4.02 -9.59 -3.76
CA ALA A 260 -4.31 -8.35 -3.07
C ALA A 260 -4.04 -7.19 -4.03
N PHE A 261 -4.96 -6.24 -4.09
CA PHE A 261 -4.81 -4.99 -4.80
C PHE A 261 -5.02 -3.83 -3.84
N TRP A 262 -3.98 -3.03 -3.62
CA TRP A 262 -4.05 -1.87 -2.72
C TRP A 262 -3.75 -0.56 -3.42
N ASP A 263 -4.38 0.50 -2.92
CA ASP A 263 -4.18 1.87 -3.38
C ASP A 263 -3.04 2.52 -2.58
N ASN A 264 -1.88 2.68 -3.22
CA ASN A 264 -0.69 3.30 -2.63
C ASN A 264 -0.90 4.79 -2.27
N ARG A 265 -1.93 5.41 -2.81
CA ARG A 265 -2.22 6.83 -2.56
C ARG A 265 -2.80 7.08 -1.16
N CYS A 266 -3.36 6.04 -0.54
CA CYS A 266 -4.04 6.15 0.74
C CYS A 266 -3.82 4.97 1.70
N ALA A 267 -3.01 3.98 1.31
CA ALA A 267 -2.66 2.85 2.16
C ALA A 267 -1.13 2.69 2.29
N GLN A 268 -0.69 2.29 3.48
CA GLN A 268 0.63 1.71 3.69
C GLN A 268 0.49 0.21 3.93
N HIS A 269 1.57 -0.53 3.70
CA HIS A 269 1.57 -1.96 3.95
C HIS A 269 2.90 -2.45 4.52
N ARG A 270 2.84 -3.66 5.09
CA ARG A 270 3.99 -4.34 5.69
C ARG A 270 3.85 -5.85 5.50
N ALA A 271 4.85 -6.49 4.87
CA ALA A 271 4.95 -7.95 4.80
C ALA A 271 5.50 -8.51 6.12
N MET A 272 4.91 -9.59 6.63
CA MET A 272 5.42 -10.27 7.81
C MET A 272 6.49 -11.28 7.39
N TRP A 273 7.68 -11.20 8.01
CA TRP A 273 8.78 -12.15 7.85
C TRP A 273 8.83 -13.10 9.05
N ASP A 274 7.76 -13.90 9.21
CA ASP A 274 7.54 -14.80 10.37
C ASP A 274 7.36 -16.27 9.96
N TYR A 275 7.78 -16.63 8.73
CA TYR A 275 7.54 -17.95 8.14
C TYR A 275 8.83 -18.75 7.79
N TRP A 276 9.99 -18.25 8.20
CA TRP A 276 11.23 -19.00 7.99
C TRP A 276 11.14 -20.40 8.60
N PRO A 277 11.59 -21.47 7.92
CA PRO A 277 12.37 -21.55 6.68
C PRO A 277 11.51 -21.78 5.41
N HIS A 278 10.22 -21.53 5.47
CA HIS A 278 9.30 -21.82 4.36
C HIS A 278 9.41 -20.81 3.22
N THR A 279 9.02 -21.25 2.03
CA THR A 279 8.98 -20.43 0.83
C THR A 279 7.68 -19.64 0.72
N ARG A 280 7.78 -18.37 0.31
CA ARG A 280 6.69 -17.54 -0.14
C ARG A 280 7.04 -16.98 -1.51
N ALA A 281 6.20 -17.26 -2.53
CA ALA A 281 6.50 -16.92 -3.92
C ALA A 281 5.26 -16.40 -4.65
N GLY A 282 5.48 -15.41 -5.50
CA GLY A 282 4.44 -14.80 -6.31
C GLY A 282 4.98 -13.75 -7.26
N THR A 283 4.07 -12.97 -7.83
CA THR A 283 4.38 -11.86 -8.74
C THR A 283 3.59 -10.63 -8.36
N ARG A 284 4.15 -9.46 -8.64
CA ARG A 284 3.49 -8.17 -8.44
C ARG A 284 3.49 -7.37 -9.75
N VAL A 285 2.35 -6.80 -10.05
CA VAL A 285 2.15 -5.79 -11.08
C VAL A 285 1.86 -4.47 -10.37
N THR A 286 2.45 -3.40 -10.84
CA THR A 286 2.30 -2.07 -10.24
C THR A 286 1.78 -1.11 -11.30
N VAL A 287 0.76 -0.33 -10.98
CA VAL A 287 0.13 0.63 -11.90
C VAL A 287 0.72 2.02 -11.64
N LYS A 288 1.09 2.73 -12.72
CA LYS A 288 1.59 4.12 -12.61
C LYS A 288 0.56 5.01 -11.93
N GLY A 289 1.05 5.99 -11.22
CA GLY A 289 0.26 7.00 -10.56
C GLY A 289 0.55 8.41 -11.06
N GLU A 290 0.18 9.36 -10.25
CA GLU A 290 0.36 10.78 -10.50
C GLU A 290 1.17 11.44 -9.38
N ARG A 291 1.69 12.65 -9.65
CA ARG A 291 2.38 13.45 -8.63
C ARG A 291 1.43 13.78 -7.47
N PRO A 292 1.80 13.49 -6.21
CA PRO A 292 1.00 13.82 -5.03
C PRO A 292 0.79 15.34 -4.87
N VAL A 293 -0.45 15.74 -4.55
CA VAL A 293 -0.83 17.13 -4.28
C VAL A 293 -1.61 17.26 -2.97
#